data_86915a1c0b155004859958dd2da7b126
#
_entry.id   86915a1c0b155004859958dd2da7b126
#
_cell.length_a   1.000
_cell.length_b   1.000
_cell.length_c   1.000
_cell.angle_alpha   90.00
_cell.angle_beta   90.00
_cell.angle_gamma   90.00
#
_symmetry.space_group_name_H-M   'P 1'
#
loop_
_entity.id
_entity.type
_entity.pdbx_description
1 polymer ?
#
loop_
_entity_poly.entity_id
_entity_poly.type
_entity_poly.pdbx_seq_one_letter_code
_entity_poly.pdbx_strand_id
1 'polypeptide(L)'
;MKRIALLTTVLVLGSAGTVVATERLAPGWDFGKTPPRQDSPPARPGQAIHNLDVANPDPFIANGVSIGEKVELYATSGLGPAPINASSPTGTPERFIDTTQFPGGVLPAGVTITEAQALNALARVRDNLATVGLTMRDVITLRVFLDNPPGSPAMDFNRFNFAYKQFFANVNLHTGATIPQPIGTGVPMPPIVVNPVRPSRTVLEVASLPVAGWLVEIEAVAKRPPRHH
;
A
#
# COMPACT_ATOMS: atom_id res chain seq x y z
N MET A 1 -14.85 -25.57 18.23
CA MET A 1 -13.75 -26.43 18.67
C MET A 1 -12.64 -26.34 17.60
N LYS A 2 -11.55 -25.63 17.90
CA LYS A 2 -10.40 -25.47 16.99
C LYS A 2 -9.54 -26.72 17.12
N ARG A 3 -9.37 -27.48 16.06
CA ARG A 3 -8.42 -28.60 16.00
C ARG A 3 -7.06 -28.07 15.62
N ILE A 4 -6.12 -28.15 16.58
CA ILE A 4 -4.69 -27.89 16.34
C ILE A 4 -4.13 -29.17 15.71
N ALA A 5 -3.58 -29.07 14.51
CA ALA A 5 -2.87 -30.17 13.88
C ALA A 5 -1.43 -30.20 14.41
N LEU A 6 -1.08 -31.27 15.10
CA LEU A 6 0.28 -31.52 15.60
C LEU A 6 1.13 -32.07 14.44
N LEU A 7 2.21 -31.38 14.11
CA LEU A 7 3.20 -31.84 13.12
C LEU A 7 4.15 -32.83 13.82
N THR A 8 4.11 -34.09 13.45
CA THR A 8 5.06 -35.09 13.95
C THR A 8 6.14 -35.33 12.88
N THR A 9 7.34 -34.82 13.12
CA THR A 9 8.51 -35.13 12.28
C THR A 9 9.12 -36.42 12.77
N VAL A 10 9.13 -37.46 11.94
CA VAL A 10 9.87 -38.70 12.21
C VAL A 10 11.19 -38.66 11.44
N LEU A 11 12.29 -38.59 12.16
CA LEU A 11 13.65 -38.67 11.62
C LEU A 11 14.05 -40.14 11.59
N VAL A 12 14.21 -40.73 10.42
CA VAL A 12 14.80 -42.09 10.24
C VAL A 12 16.24 -41.94 9.77
N LEU A 13 17.19 -42.24 10.64
CA LEU A 13 18.62 -42.33 10.30
C LEU A 13 18.93 -43.74 9.73
N GLY A 14 19.09 -43.82 8.43
CA GLY A 14 19.61 -45.00 7.76
C GLY A 14 21.05 -44.74 7.26
N SER A 15 21.94 -45.71 7.41
CA SER A 15 23.32 -45.63 6.97
C SER A 15 23.45 -45.52 5.46
N ALA A 16 24.23 -44.55 4.98
CA ALA A 16 24.55 -44.20 3.60
C ALA A 16 23.48 -43.44 2.83
N GLY A 17 23.48 -42.15 3.00
CA GLY A 17 23.41 -41.09 2.01
C GLY A 17 22.24 -40.99 1.07
N THR A 18 21.08 -40.65 1.41
CA THR A 18 20.21 -39.69 0.71
C THR A 18 18.99 -39.44 1.61
N VAL A 19 18.90 -38.25 2.18
CA VAL A 19 17.69 -37.82 2.88
C VAL A 19 16.69 -37.38 1.82
N VAL A 20 15.69 -38.21 1.53
CA VAL A 20 14.51 -37.79 0.78
C VAL A 20 13.52 -37.26 1.81
N ALA A 21 13.44 -35.95 1.97
CA ALA A 21 12.38 -35.34 2.74
C ALA A 21 11.07 -35.43 1.92
N THR A 22 10.24 -36.44 2.26
CA THR A 22 8.86 -36.42 1.77
C THR A 22 8.03 -35.49 2.67
N GLU A 23 7.93 -34.23 2.25
CA GLU A 23 6.92 -33.33 2.83
C GLU A 23 5.54 -33.90 2.51
N ARG A 24 4.85 -34.45 3.49
CA ARG A 24 3.43 -34.70 3.39
C ARG A 24 2.71 -33.37 3.58
N LEU A 25 2.25 -32.79 2.49
CA LEU A 25 1.34 -31.65 2.52
C LEU A 25 0.12 -32.00 3.38
N ALA A 26 -0.31 -31.04 4.19
CA ALA A 26 -1.50 -31.19 5.03
C ALA A 26 -2.71 -31.62 4.18
N PRO A 27 -3.55 -32.57 4.62
CA PRO A 27 -4.72 -32.98 3.88
C PRO A 27 -5.67 -31.79 3.74
N GLY A 28 -5.96 -31.40 2.52
CA GLY A 28 -6.92 -30.32 2.22
C GLY A 28 -6.47 -29.28 1.20
N TRP A 29 -5.19 -29.30 0.78
CA TRP A 29 -4.75 -28.43 -0.32
C TRP A 29 -4.87 -29.20 -1.65
N ASP A 30 -6.02 -29.03 -2.29
CA ASP A 30 -6.26 -29.58 -3.63
C ASP A 30 -5.76 -28.53 -4.67
N PHE A 31 -4.51 -28.64 -5.08
CA PHE A 31 -3.94 -27.82 -6.14
C PHE A 31 -4.54 -28.11 -7.53
N GLY A 32 -5.43 -29.10 -7.63
CA GLY A 32 -6.08 -29.49 -8.89
C GLY A 32 -7.38 -28.74 -9.19
N LYS A 33 -7.98 -28.05 -8.24
CA LYS A 33 -9.17 -27.24 -8.48
C LYS A 33 -8.75 -25.80 -8.73
N THR A 34 -8.63 -25.44 -10.00
CA THR A 34 -8.65 -24.04 -10.40
C THR A 34 -9.91 -23.40 -9.78
N PRO A 35 -9.81 -22.35 -8.96
CA PRO A 35 -11.00 -21.66 -8.48
C PRO A 35 -11.88 -21.31 -9.68
N PRO A 36 -13.21 -21.34 -9.57
CA PRO A 36 -14.09 -21.00 -10.66
C PRO A 36 -13.64 -19.65 -11.22
N ARG A 37 -13.33 -19.65 -12.52
CA ARG A 37 -12.88 -18.47 -13.23
C ARG A 37 -13.99 -17.43 -13.08
N GLN A 38 -13.72 -16.39 -12.31
CA GLN A 38 -14.60 -15.24 -12.27
C GLN A 38 -14.48 -14.62 -13.68
N ASP A 39 -15.51 -14.74 -14.49
CA ASP A 39 -15.55 -14.24 -15.87
C ASP A 39 -15.62 -12.71 -15.88
N SER A 40 -14.59 -12.07 -15.29
CA SER A 40 -14.37 -10.65 -15.54
C SER A 40 -13.90 -10.52 -16.99
N PRO A 41 -14.62 -9.77 -17.82
CA PRO A 41 -14.22 -9.58 -19.20
C PRO A 41 -12.79 -9.01 -19.23
N PRO A 42 -11.97 -9.43 -20.21
CA PRO A 42 -10.62 -8.88 -20.36
C PRO A 42 -10.70 -7.35 -20.53
N ALA A 43 -9.71 -6.65 -20.00
CA ALA A 43 -9.62 -5.20 -20.18
C ALA A 43 -9.51 -4.86 -21.67
N ARG A 44 -10.37 -3.95 -22.15
CA ARG A 44 -10.35 -3.46 -23.54
C ARG A 44 -9.09 -2.59 -23.79
N PRO A 45 -8.69 -2.38 -25.05
CA PRO A 45 -7.63 -1.45 -25.38
C PRO A 45 -7.85 -0.08 -24.72
N GLY A 46 -6.81 0.46 -24.06
CA GLY A 46 -6.86 1.73 -23.34
C GLY A 46 -7.50 1.67 -21.94
N GLN A 47 -7.96 0.50 -21.47
CA GLN A 47 -8.56 0.34 -20.15
C GLN A 47 -7.61 -0.32 -19.14
N ALA A 48 -7.73 0.11 -17.88
CA ALA A 48 -7.26 -0.63 -16.72
C ALA A 48 -8.45 -0.92 -15.81
N ILE A 49 -8.63 -2.18 -15.42
CA ILE A 49 -9.77 -2.64 -14.62
C ILE A 49 -9.23 -3.16 -13.29
N HIS A 50 -9.67 -2.55 -12.19
CA HIS A 50 -9.35 -3.01 -10.85
C HIS A 50 -10.23 -4.20 -10.48
N ASN A 51 -9.62 -5.31 -10.10
CA ASN A 51 -10.30 -6.49 -9.57
C ASN A 51 -10.63 -6.23 -8.09
N LEU A 52 -11.86 -5.85 -7.81
CA LEU A 52 -12.36 -5.51 -6.48
C LEU A 52 -13.24 -6.62 -5.93
N ASP A 53 -13.27 -6.77 -4.61
CA ASP A 53 -14.34 -7.51 -3.94
C ASP A 53 -15.62 -6.69 -4.02
N VAL A 54 -16.50 -7.05 -4.97
CA VAL A 54 -17.75 -6.33 -5.24
C VAL A 54 -18.79 -6.49 -4.13
N ALA A 55 -18.65 -7.49 -3.26
CA ALA A 55 -19.50 -7.68 -2.10
C ALA A 55 -19.16 -6.69 -0.97
N ASN A 56 -17.94 -6.17 -0.95
CA ASN A 56 -17.49 -5.19 0.02
C ASN A 56 -17.71 -3.77 -0.52
N PRO A 57 -18.54 -2.93 0.13
CA PRO A 57 -18.77 -1.54 -0.29
C PRO A 57 -17.54 -0.64 -0.08
N ASP A 58 -16.59 -1.04 0.76
CA ASP A 58 -15.37 -0.31 1.07
C ASP A 58 -14.12 -1.24 1.06
N PRO A 59 -13.78 -1.86 -0.09
CA PRO A 59 -12.55 -2.63 -0.18
C PRO A 59 -11.34 -1.69 -0.03
N PHE A 60 -10.33 -2.14 0.70
CA PHE A 60 -9.17 -1.31 1.03
C PHE A 60 -8.24 -1.12 -0.18
N ILE A 61 -8.04 -2.20 -0.94
CA ILE A 61 -7.19 -2.28 -2.14
C ILE A 61 -7.87 -3.14 -3.21
N ALA A 62 -7.39 -3.10 -4.43
CA ALA A 62 -7.74 -4.10 -5.44
C ALA A 62 -6.92 -5.38 -5.22
N ASN A 63 -7.51 -6.54 -5.51
CA ASN A 63 -6.83 -7.82 -5.55
C ASN A 63 -5.82 -7.91 -6.72
N GLY A 64 -6.01 -7.09 -7.74
CA GLY A 64 -5.16 -6.99 -8.91
C GLY A 64 -5.71 -5.96 -9.89
N VAL A 65 -4.97 -5.70 -10.95
CA VAL A 65 -5.37 -4.80 -12.04
C VAL A 65 -5.11 -5.48 -13.38
N SER A 66 -6.15 -5.60 -14.21
CA SER A 66 -6.02 -6.00 -15.60
C SER A 66 -5.73 -4.77 -16.46
N ILE A 67 -4.67 -4.84 -17.26
CA ILE A 67 -4.25 -3.74 -18.14
C ILE A 67 -4.48 -4.20 -19.58
N GLY A 68 -5.33 -3.48 -20.30
CA GLY A 68 -5.60 -3.72 -21.70
C GLY A 68 -4.47 -3.22 -22.61
N GLU A 69 -4.53 -3.60 -23.87
CA GLU A 69 -3.62 -3.09 -24.90
C GLU A 69 -3.70 -1.56 -25.00
N LYS A 70 -2.63 -0.92 -25.47
CA LYS A 70 -2.54 0.53 -25.71
C LYS A 70 -2.74 1.42 -24.48
N VAL A 71 -2.63 0.86 -23.26
CA VAL A 71 -2.57 1.67 -22.05
C VAL A 71 -1.17 2.26 -21.94
N GLU A 72 -1.07 3.60 -22.02
CA GLU A 72 0.16 4.31 -21.70
C GLU A 72 0.30 4.42 -20.19
N LEU A 73 1.45 3.99 -19.66
CA LEU A 73 1.75 4.01 -18.24
C LEU A 73 2.77 5.11 -17.92
N TYR A 74 2.62 5.65 -16.73
CA TYR A 74 3.61 6.49 -16.08
C TYR A 74 4.00 5.84 -14.75
N ALA A 75 5.29 5.63 -14.52
CA ALA A 75 5.81 5.12 -13.26
C ALA A 75 6.66 6.21 -12.58
N THR A 76 6.40 6.46 -11.31
CA THR A 76 7.28 7.33 -10.53
C THR A 76 8.55 6.57 -10.13
N SER A 77 9.62 7.30 -9.81
CA SER A 77 10.68 6.76 -8.96
C SER A 77 10.15 6.51 -7.55
N GLY A 78 10.95 5.88 -6.68
CA GLY A 78 10.70 5.86 -5.25
C GLY A 78 10.66 7.29 -4.69
N LEU A 79 9.55 7.68 -4.10
CA LEU A 79 9.33 9.00 -3.52
C LEU A 79 9.17 8.85 -2.01
N GLY A 80 10.18 9.30 -1.26
CA GLY A 80 10.07 9.45 0.20
C GLY A 80 9.53 10.84 0.57
N PRO A 81 9.37 11.13 1.86
CA PRO A 81 8.87 12.41 2.35
C PRO A 81 9.90 13.54 2.10
N ALA A 82 9.40 14.76 1.89
CA ALA A 82 10.25 15.94 1.74
C ALA A 82 10.79 16.42 3.09
N PRO A 83 12.05 16.94 3.18
CA PRO A 83 12.65 17.42 4.44
C PRO A 83 12.15 18.82 4.80
N ILE A 84 10.86 18.94 5.14
CA ILE A 84 10.16 20.22 5.34
C ILE A 84 10.37 20.80 6.73
N ASN A 85 10.56 19.96 7.76
CA ASN A 85 10.78 20.43 9.13
C ASN A 85 12.23 20.90 9.33
N ALA A 86 12.49 22.17 9.02
CA ALA A 86 13.83 22.76 9.10
C ALA A 86 14.40 22.81 10.53
N SER A 87 13.55 22.76 11.56
CA SER A 87 13.97 22.80 12.96
C SER A 87 14.53 21.48 13.48
N SER A 88 14.25 20.37 12.80
CA SER A 88 14.76 19.05 13.17
C SER A 88 16.12 18.76 12.52
N PRO A 89 17.04 18.04 13.20
CA PRO A 89 18.35 17.71 12.66
C PRO A 89 18.26 16.90 11.37
N THR A 90 19.24 17.08 10.50
CA THR A 90 19.38 16.26 9.27
C THR A 90 19.59 14.79 9.65
N GLY A 91 18.93 13.89 8.93
CA GLY A 91 19.04 12.46 9.14
C GLY A 91 18.14 11.90 10.24
N THR A 92 17.33 12.76 10.90
CA THR A 92 16.32 12.29 11.84
C THR A 92 14.95 12.17 11.18
N PRO A 93 14.09 11.24 11.63
CA PRO A 93 12.76 11.07 11.06
C PRO A 93 11.88 12.31 11.18
N GLU A 94 12.02 13.11 12.22
CA GLU A 94 11.28 14.34 12.47
C GLU A 94 11.53 15.41 11.40
N ARG A 95 12.69 15.35 10.70
CA ARG A 95 13.03 16.24 9.58
C ARG A 95 12.00 16.19 8.46
N PHE A 96 11.29 15.08 8.34
CA PHE A 96 10.38 14.77 7.25
C PHE A 96 8.90 14.91 7.64
N ILE A 97 8.60 15.46 8.80
CA ILE A 97 7.24 15.85 9.20
C ILE A 97 6.86 17.13 8.46
N ASP A 98 5.69 17.14 7.81
CA ASP A 98 5.18 18.34 7.16
C ASP A 98 4.68 19.34 8.21
N THR A 99 5.42 20.43 8.40
CA THR A 99 5.11 21.49 9.38
C THR A 99 3.92 22.36 8.97
N THR A 100 3.43 22.27 7.74
CA THR A 100 2.19 22.93 7.33
C THR A 100 0.98 22.14 7.81
N GLN A 101 1.09 20.81 7.84
CA GLN A 101 0.07 19.90 8.35
C GLN A 101 0.18 19.73 9.88
N PHE A 102 1.40 19.68 10.41
CA PHE A 102 1.72 19.52 11.82
C PHE A 102 2.57 20.71 12.31
N PRO A 103 1.94 21.84 12.72
CA PRO A 103 2.66 23.05 13.09
C PRO A 103 3.76 22.79 14.12
N GLY A 104 4.95 23.32 13.84
CA GLY A 104 6.13 23.08 14.67
C GLY A 104 6.67 21.66 14.67
N GLY A 105 6.16 20.76 13.81
CA GLY A 105 6.52 19.35 13.79
C GLY A 105 5.94 18.54 14.96
N VAL A 106 4.97 19.10 15.68
CA VAL A 106 4.33 18.45 16.84
C VAL A 106 3.22 17.53 16.34
N LEU A 107 3.34 16.24 16.62
CA LEU A 107 2.36 15.24 16.22
C LEU A 107 1.19 15.18 17.22
N PRO A 108 -0.07 15.26 16.75
CA PRO A 108 -1.24 15.09 17.60
C PRO A 108 -1.33 13.66 18.19
N ALA A 109 -2.20 13.49 19.18
CA ALA A 109 -2.42 12.21 19.81
C ALA A 109 -2.72 11.10 18.80
N GLY A 110 -1.98 9.99 18.93
CA GLY A 110 -2.12 8.81 18.07
C GLY A 110 -1.53 8.93 16.66
N VAL A 111 -1.02 10.09 16.25
CA VAL A 111 -0.22 10.21 15.01
C VAL A 111 1.19 9.71 15.29
N THR A 112 1.64 8.73 14.53
CA THR A 112 3.03 8.26 14.56
C THR A 112 3.88 9.01 13.54
N ILE A 113 5.19 8.92 13.69
CA ILE A 113 6.12 9.54 12.76
C ILE A 113 6.01 8.89 11.37
N THR A 114 5.72 7.58 11.31
CA THR A 114 5.45 6.88 10.04
C THR A 114 4.18 7.41 9.37
N GLU A 115 3.09 7.65 10.11
CA GLU A 115 1.87 8.25 9.56
C GLU A 115 2.14 9.64 8.98
N ALA A 116 2.85 10.49 9.73
CA ALA A 116 3.19 11.84 9.29
C ALA A 116 4.09 11.84 8.04
N GLN A 117 5.10 10.97 7.98
CA GLN A 117 5.94 10.81 6.80
C GLN A 117 5.17 10.23 5.62
N ALA A 118 4.25 9.29 5.84
CA ALA A 118 3.42 8.71 4.79
C ALA A 118 2.50 9.76 4.15
N LEU A 119 1.91 10.65 4.95
CA LEU A 119 1.11 11.78 4.45
C LEU A 119 1.95 12.70 3.55
N ASN A 120 3.17 13.05 3.98
CA ASN A 120 4.12 13.84 3.18
C ASN A 120 4.54 13.12 1.89
N ALA A 121 4.91 11.83 1.96
CA ALA A 121 5.30 11.05 0.78
C ALA A 121 4.15 10.91 -0.23
N LEU A 122 2.92 10.64 0.22
CA LEU A 122 1.73 10.57 -0.64
C LEU A 122 1.39 11.93 -1.26
N ALA A 123 1.58 13.03 -0.55
CA ALA A 123 1.46 14.37 -1.13
C ALA A 123 2.49 14.60 -2.24
N ARG A 124 3.74 14.14 -2.07
CA ARG A 124 4.76 14.21 -3.13
C ARG A 124 4.41 13.34 -4.34
N VAL A 125 3.83 12.15 -4.13
CA VAL A 125 3.31 11.33 -5.25
C VAL A 125 2.23 12.09 -6.01
N ARG A 126 1.26 12.70 -5.31
CA ARG A 126 0.22 13.54 -5.91
C ARG A 126 0.83 14.67 -6.76
N ASP A 127 1.78 15.39 -6.20
CA ASP A 127 2.38 16.56 -6.84
C ASP A 127 3.25 16.14 -8.04
N ASN A 128 3.96 15.00 -7.95
CA ASN A 128 4.69 14.43 -9.08
C ASN A 128 3.75 14.04 -10.22
N LEU A 129 2.64 13.36 -9.94
CA LEU A 129 1.65 13.02 -10.94
C LEU A 129 1.08 14.27 -11.62
N ALA A 130 0.84 15.34 -10.86
CA ALA A 130 0.33 16.60 -11.39
C ALA A 130 1.29 17.24 -12.40
N THR A 131 2.62 17.10 -12.25
CA THR A 131 3.60 17.62 -13.21
C THR A 131 3.47 17.04 -14.61
N VAL A 132 2.85 15.86 -14.73
CA VAL A 132 2.64 15.16 -16.00
C VAL A 132 1.15 15.06 -16.39
N GLY A 133 0.29 15.87 -15.74
CA GLY A 133 -1.14 15.95 -16.01
C GLY A 133 -1.96 14.76 -15.52
N LEU A 134 -1.42 14.03 -14.55
CA LEU A 134 -2.09 12.89 -13.90
C LEU A 134 -2.54 13.24 -12.49
N THR A 135 -3.44 12.44 -11.95
CA THR A 135 -4.00 12.59 -10.62
C THR A 135 -3.88 11.28 -9.82
N MET A 136 -4.17 11.34 -8.53
CA MET A 136 -4.26 10.13 -7.69
C MET A 136 -5.35 9.15 -8.18
N ARG A 137 -6.31 9.60 -8.99
CA ARG A 137 -7.34 8.73 -9.59
C ARG A 137 -6.83 7.89 -10.74
N ASP A 138 -5.69 8.25 -11.30
CA ASP A 138 -5.07 7.52 -12.41
C ASP A 138 -4.15 6.40 -11.92
N VAL A 139 -3.85 6.36 -10.61
CA VAL A 139 -2.97 5.35 -10.02
C VAL A 139 -3.63 3.97 -10.06
N ILE A 140 -2.92 3.00 -10.61
CA ILE A 140 -3.36 1.61 -10.73
C ILE A 140 -2.62 0.65 -9.79
N THR A 141 -1.37 0.99 -9.43
CA THR A 141 -0.55 0.16 -8.54
C THR A 141 0.34 1.03 -7.66
N LEU A 142 0.52 0.63 -6.40
CA LEU A 142 1.49 1.18 -5.47
C LEU A 142 2.44 0.09 -4.98
N ARG A 143 3.74 0.43 -4.88
CA ARG A 143 4.72 -0.29 -4.08
C ARG A 143 5.17 0.61 -2.96
N VAL A 144 5.16 0.10 -1.75
CA VAL A 144 5.47 0.84 -0.54
C VAL A 144 6.54 0.10 0.22
N PHE A 145 7.57 0.81 0.59
CA PHE A 145 8.69 0.34 1.37
C PHE A 145 8.67 1.08 2.70
N LEU A 146 8.63 0.33 3.79
CA LEU A 146 8.58 0.88 5.16
C LEU A 146 9.82 0.43 5.93
N ASP A 147 10.49 1.39 6.54
CA ASP A 147 11.53 1.14 7.53
C ASP A 147 10.91 1.18 8.93
N ASN A 148 11.60 0.58 9.89
CA ASN A 148 11.15 0.52 11.28
C ASN A 148 11.34 1.89 11.96
N PRO A 149 10.31 2.40 12.65
CA PRO A 149 10.48 3.58 13.47
C PRO A 149 11.54 3.36 14.55
N PRO A 150 12.31 4.37 14.96
CA PRO A 150 13.29 4.23 16.02
C PRO A 150 12.71 3.58 17.27
N GLY A 151 13.39 2.51 17.74
CA GLY A 151 12.95 1.74 18.90
C GLY A 151 11.84 0.71 18.65
N SER A 152 11.36 0.58 17.42
CA SER A 152 10.39 -0.46 17.02
C SER A 152 11.11 -1.64 16.35
N PRO A 153 10.73 -2.90 16.66
CA PRO A 153 11.25 -4.08 15.98
C PRO A 153 10.59 -4.34 14.62
N ALA A 154 9.57 -3.57 14.23
CA ALA A 154 8.79 -3.78 13.01
C ALA A 154 8.28 -2.46 12.42
N MET A 155 7.97 -2.50 11.13
CA MET A 155 7.35 -1.38 10.42
C MET A 155 5.99 -1.00 11.01
N ASP A 156 5.63 0.28 10.95
CA ASP A 156 4.30 0.75 11.37
C ASP A 156 3.28 0.69 10.23
N PHE A 157 2.96 -0.54 9.83
CA PHE A 157 2.01 -0.81 8.75
C PHE A 157 0.62 -0.21 9.00
N ASN A 158 0.16 -0.25 10.24
CA ASN A 158 -1.19 0.23 10.58
C ASN A 158 -1.31 1.73 10.36
N ARG A 159 -0.32 2.52 10.79
CA ARG A 159 -0.37 3.97 10.65
C ARG A 159 -0.10 4.44 9.22
N PHE A 160 0.70 3.69 8.46
CA PHE A 160 0.76 3.89 7.01
C PHE A 160 -0.63 3.75 6.37
N ASN A 161 -1.44 2.77 6.79
CA ASN A 161 -2.79 2.58 6.27
C ASN A 161 -3.73 3.76 6.58
N PHE A 162 -3.58 4.45 7.70
CA PHE A 162 -4.32 5.68 7.99
C PHE A 162 -3.98 6.78 6.98
N ALA A 163 -2.69 7.00 6.73
CA ALA A 163 -2.25 7.95 5.71
C ALA A 163 -2.73 7.58 4.30
N TYR A 164 -2.69 6.28 3.94
CA TYR A 164 -3.17 5.80 2.66
C TYR A 164 -4.65 6.15 2.43
N LYS A 165 -5.52 5.97 3.43
CA LYS A 165 -6.95 6.30 3.36
C LYS A 165 -7.20 7.79 3.18
N GLN A 166 -6.26 8.67 3.46
CA GLN A 166 -6.39 10.10 3.16
C GLN A 166 -6.30 10.42 1.65
N PHE A 167 -5.79 9.50 0.83
CA PHE A 167 -5.56 9.70 -0.59
C PHE A 167 -6.26 8.68 -1.50
N PHE A 168 -6.63 7.51 -0.98
CA PHE A 168 -7.23 6.40 -1.72
C PHE A 168 -8.33 5.71 -0.93
N ALA A 169 -9.19 4.97 -1.64
CA ALA A 169 -10.17 4.07 -1.03
C ALA A 169 -11.03 4.74 0.05
N ASN A 170 -11.44 5.97 -0.14
CA ASN A 170 -12.18 6.77 0.83
C ASN A 170 -13.57 7.23 0.32
N VAL A 171 -14.11 6.47 -0.62
CA VAL A 171 -15.49 6.64 -1.13
C VAL A 171 -16.15 5.28 -1.09
N ASN A 172 -17.35 5.19 -0.53
CA ASN A 172 -18.17 3.98 -0.56
C ASN A 172 -18.57 3.67 -2.00
N LEU A 173 -18.25 2.48 -2.51
CA LEU A 173 -18.46 2.15 -3.92
C LEU A 173 -19.93 1.92 -4.29
N HIS A 174 -20.79 1.57 -3.31
CA HIS A 174 -22.20 1.33 -3.53
C HIS A 174 -23.02 2.62 -3.48
N THR A 175 -22.68 3.54 -2.57
CA THR A 175 -23.44 4.77 -2.34
C THR A 175 -22.80 6.00 -2.96
N GLY A 176 -21.52 5.95 -3.31
CA GLY A 176 -20.74 7.13 -3.75
C GLY A 176 -20.41 8.11 -2.62
N ALA A 177 -20.79 7.83 -1.39
CA ALA A 177 -20.53 8.72 -0.26
C ALA A 177 -19.04 8.74 0.13
N THR A 178 -18.51 9.93 0.40
CA THR A 178 -17.17 10.08 0.99
C THR A 178 -17.15 9.50 2.39
N ILE A 179 -16.11 8.73 2.71
CA ILE A 179 -15.88 8.13 4.01
C ILE A 179 -14.87 9.00 4.75
N PRO A 180 -15.27 9.72 5.82
CA PRO A 180 -14.35 10.54 6.61
C PRO A 180 -13.21 9.67 7.19
N GLN A 181 -12.01 10.24 7.23
CA GLN A 181 -10.81 9.55 7.68
C GLN A 181 -10.17 10.30 8.86
N PRO A 182 -9.78 9.61 9.95
CA PRO A 182 -9.04 10.24 11.02
C PRO A 182 -7.56 10.43 10.64
N ILE A 183 -6.91 11.39 11.28
CA ILE A 183 -5.45 11.49 11.39
C ILE A 183 -5.12 11.17 12.84
N GLY A 184 -4.29 10.17 13.06
CA GLY A 184 -4.04 9.63 14.39
C GLY A 184 -5.30 9.05 15.05
N THR A 185 -5.62 9.54 16.23
CA THR A 185 -6.87 9.24 16.97
C THR A 185 -7.86 10.40 16.97
N GLY A 186 -7.65 11.36 16.05
CA GLY A 186 -8.53 12.52 15.92
C GLY A 186 -9.94 12.18 15.41
N VAL A 187 -10.80 13.17 15.41
CA VAL A 187 -12.14 13.05 14.83
C VAL A 187 -12.01 12.85 13.31
N PRO A 188 -12.75 11.87 12.73
CA PRO A 188 -12.75 11.69 11.27
C PRO A 188 -13.19 12.96 10.53
N MET A 189 -12.40 13.37 9.55
CA MET A 189 -12.61 14.56 8.72
C MET A 189 -12.66 14.14 7.25
N PRO A 190 -13.14 15.00 6.33
CA PRO A 190 -13.01 14.74 4.90
C PRO A 190 -11.54 14.43 4.56
N PRO A 191 -11.30 13.40 3.72
CA PRO A 191 -9.93 13.01 3.37
C PRO A 191 -9.22 14.12 2.56
N ILE A 192 -7.89 14.14 2.58
CA ILE A 192 -7.06 15.11 1.84
C ILE A 192 -7.36 15.07 0.34
N VAL A 193 -7.57 13.87 -0.20
CA VAL A 193 -7.99 13.66 -1.59
C VAL A 193 -9.18 12.71 -1.61
N VAL A 194 -10.36 13.18 -2.01
CA VAL A 194 -11.53 12.30 -2.23
C VAL A 194 -11.29 11.43 -3.46
N ASN A 195 -11.10 10.12 -3.24
CA ASN A 195 -10.69 9.20 -4.27
C ASN A 195 -11.37 7.82 -4.13
N PRO A 196 -12.22 7.41 -5.09
CA PRO A 196 -12.83 6.09 -5.10
C PRO A 196 -11.86 4.98 -5.51
N VAL A 197 -10.69 5.31 -6.07
CA VAL A 197 -9.78 4.32 -6.63
C VAL A 197 -9.12 3.49 -5.53
N ARG A 198 -9.02 2.19 -5.81
CA ARG A 198 -8.32 1.20 -5.00
C ARG A 198 -7.21 0.59 -5.86
N PRO A 199 -6.02 1.17 -5.85
CA PRO A 199 -4.90 0.55 -6.57
C PRO A 199 -4.56 -0.83 -5.97
N SER A 200 -4.02 -1.73 -6.79
CA SER A 200 -3.31 -2.88 -6.22
C SER A 200 -2.11 -2.38 -5.43
N ARG A 201 -1.75 -3.05 -4.34
CA ARG A 201 -0.72 -2.54 -3.46
C ARG A 201 0.11 -3.66 -2.84
N THR A 202 1.44 -3.48 -2.87
CA THR A 202 2.39 -4.25 -2.08
C THR A 202 3.01 -3.33 -1.03
N VAL A 203 3.10 -3.79 0.21
CA VAL A 203 3.82 -3.11 1.30
C VAL A 203 4.85 -4.06 1.85
N LEU A 204 6.09 -3.62 1.93
CA LEU A 204 7.24 -4.41 2.38
C LEU A 204 7.96 -3.67 3.51
N GLU A 205 8.35 -4.41 4.54
CA GLU A 205 9.37 -3.98 5.48
C GLU A 205 10.73 -4.10 4.82
N VAL A 206 11.56 -3.08 4.94
CA VAL A 206 12.92 -3.06 4.41
C VAL A 206 13.94 -2.81 5.51
N ALA A 207 15.17 -3.26 5.31
CA ALA A 207 16.23 -3.11 6.30
C ALA A 207 16.67 -1.65 6.46
N SER A 208 16.54 -0.84 5.42
CA SER A 208 16.80 0.61 5.43
C SER A 208 16.29 1.26 4.15
N LEU A 209 16.05 2.56 4.20
CA LEU A 209 15.77 3.40 3.05
C LEU A 209 17.00 4.26 2.68
N PRO A 210 17.11 4.74 1.41
CA PRO A 210 18.33 5.36 0.91
C PRO A 210 18.65 6.71 1.56
N VAL A 211 17.67 7.35 2.20
CA VAL A 211 17.83 8.64 2.87
C VAL A 211 17.68 8.47 4.38
N ALA A 212 18.70 8.82 5.13
CA ALA A 212 18.67 8.73 6.60
C ALA A 212 17.48 9.50 7.17
N GLY A 213 16.71 8.82 8.02
CA GLY A 213 15.50 9.35 8.63
C GLY A 213 14.21 9.12 7.83
N TRP A 214 14.28 8.60 6.60
CA TRP A 214 13.08 8.12 5.93
C TRP A 214 12.54 6.84 6.59
N LEU A 215 11.23 6.78 6.77
CA LEU A 215 10.50 5.58 7.21
C LEU A 215 9.55 5.09 6.13
N VAL A 216 9.38 5.85 5.06
CA VAL A 216 8.42 5.55 3.98
C VAL A 216 9.02 5.93 2.64
N GLU A 217 8.92 5.03 1.67
CA GLU A 217 9.18 5.30 0.26
C GLU A 217 8.06 4.67 -0.58
N ILE A 218 7.56 5.38 -1.60
CA ILE A 218 6.41 4.97 -2.39
C ILE A 218 6.72 5.09 -3.88
N GLU A 219 6.49 4.01 -4.62
CA GLU A 219 6.41 4.02 -6.08
C GLU A 219 4.95 3.91 -6.51
N ALA A 220 4.56 4.69 -7.50
CA ALA A 220 3.23 4.66 -8.10
C ALA A 220 3.31 4.37 -9.59
N VAL A 221 2.42 3.49 -10.06
CA VAL A 221 2.16 3.32 -11.49
C VAL A 221 0.78 3.86 -11.78
N ALA A 222 0.69 4.80 -12.71
CA ALA A 222 -0.55 5.44 -13.13
C ALA A 222 -0.78 5.20 -14.64
N LYS A 223 -2.06 5.12 -15.02
CA LYS A 223 -2.45 5.06 -16.43
C LYS A 223 -2.71 6.47 -16.98
N ARG A 224 -2.26 6.75 -18.18
CA ARG A 224 -2.69 7.98 -18.87
C ARG A 224 -4.11 7.80 -19.41
N PRO A 225 -4.97 8.83 -19.29
CA PRO A 225 -6.25 8.82 -20.00
C PRO A 225 -6.03 8.72 -21.52
N PRO A 226 -6.94 8.06 -22.25
CA PRO A 226 -6.87 8.04 -23.71
C PRO A 226 -6.79 9.46 -24.28
N ARG A 227 -5.88 9.66 -25.24
CA ARG A 227 -5.83 10.95 -25.97
C ARG A 227 -7.06 11.02 -26.88
N HIS A 228 -7.90 12.00 -26.67
CA HIS A 228 -8.94 12.33 -27.64
C HIS A 228 -8.26 13.01 -28.85
N HIS A 229 -8.22 12.30 -29.98
CA HIS A 229 -7.78 12.84 -31.26
C HIS A 229 -8.98 13.47 -31.97
#